data_63bec6aa711e2b1937d13afeae6397e7
#
_entry.id   63bec6aa711e2b1937d13afeae6397e7
#
_cell.length_a   1.000
_cell.length_b   1.000
_cell.length_c   1.000
_cell.angle_alpha   90.00
_cell.angle_beta   90.00
_cell.angle_gamma   90.00
#
_symmetry.space_group_name_H-M   'P 1'
#
loop_
_entity.id
_entity.type
_entity.pdbx_description
1 polymer ?
#
loop_
_entity_poly.entity_id
_entity_poly.type
_entity_poly.pdbx_seq_one_letter_code
_entity_poly.pdbx_strand_id
1 'polypeptide(L)'
;ATWREAPPMGCVLRCVECPPVGGDTMWTNMVEAYARLPEDVKVKIADLRARHSIEASFGAAMPIEKRLALKAMYPDAEHPVVRTHPETGEKVLFVNAFTTHLSNYHTPERVRFGQDANPGASELLRYLISQAYIPEYQVRWRWKPNSIAIWDNRSTQHYAVMDYPPCHRKMERAGIIGDKTY
;
A
#
# COMPACT_ATOMS: atom_id res chain seq x y z
N ALA A 1 -3.17 3.21 4.66
CA ALA A 1 -3.24 2.86 6.10
C ALA A 1 -3.41 1.34 6.28
N THR A 2 -2.69 0.57 5.45
CA THR A 2 -2.72 -0.91 5.48
C THR A 2 -2.02 -1.51 6.72
N TRP A 3 -1.37 -0.69 7.53
CA TRP A 3 -0.87 -1.10 8.86
C TRP A 3 -1.99 -1.33 9.90
N ARG A 4 -3.26 -1.06 9.57
CA ARG A 4 -4.41 -1.35 10.43
C ARG A 4 -4.99 -2.71 10.09
N GLU A 5 -5.48 -3.43 11.10
CA GLU A 5 -6.18 -4.71 10.92
C GLU A 5 -7.43 -4.57 10.02
N ALA A 6 -8.14 -3.44 10.14
CA ALA A 6 -9.22 -3.03 9.25
C ALA A 6 -8.80 -1.73 8.53
N PRO A 7 -8.18 -1.83 7.34
CA PRO A 7 -7.79 -0.66 6.57
C PRO A 7 -9.01 0.14 6.10
N PRO A 8 -8.92 1.48 6.00
CA PRO A 8 -10.01 2.28 5.44
C PRO A 8 -10.41 1.78 4.05
N MET A 9 -11.72 1.52 3.85
CA MET A 9 -12.21 1.04 2.56
C MET A 9 -12.11 2.07 1.45
N GLY A 10 -12.19 3.35 1.78
CA GLY A 10 -12.14 4.43 0.82
C GLY A 10 -11.58 5.70 1.42
N CYS A 11 -11.40 6.68 0.58
CA CYS A 11 -10.90 7.98 0.97
C CYS A 11 -11.55 9.08 0.15
N VAL A 12 -11.85 10.19 0.81
CA VAL A 12 -12.28 11.45 0.20
C VAL A 12 -11.16 12.46 0.43
N LEU A 13 -10.68 13.10 -0.63
CA LEU A 13 -9.62 14.10 -0.58
C LEU A 13 -10.07 15.36 -1.30
N ARG A 14 -10.07 16.50 -0.58
CA ARG A 14 -10.34 17.82 -1.14
C ARG A 14 -9.05 18.61 -1.26
N CYS A 15 -8.85 19.25 -2.38
CA CYS A 15 -7.80 20.24 -2.55
C CYS A 15 -8.27 21.60 -2.04
N VAL A 16 -7.63 22.14 -1.02
CA VAL A 16 -7.88 23.50 -0.52
C VAL A 16 -7.00 24.48 -1.27
N GLU A 17 -5.70 24.20 -1.34
CA GLU A 17 -4.71 24.98 -2.05
C GLU A 17 -3.82 24.05 -2.86
N CYS A 18 -3.54 24.39 -4.10
CA CYS A 18 -2.61 23.65 -4.94
C CYS A 18 -1.61 24.58 -5.61
N PRO A 19 -0.39 24.10 -5.85
CA PRO A 19 0.59 24.85 -6.62
C PRO A 19 0.13 25.02 -8.08
N PRO A 20 0.61 26.03 -8.80
CA PRO A 20 0.28 26.23 -10.21
C PRO A 20 0.77 25.07 -11.09
N VAL A 21 1.86 24.41 -10.67
CA VAL A 21 2.46 23.24 -11.33
C VAL A 21 2.86 22.22 -10.26
N GLY A 22 2.67 20.94 -10.54
CA GLY A 22 3.03 19.85 -9.64
C GLY A 22 2.00 19.58 -8.55
N GLY A 23 2.36 18.72 -7.60
CA GLY A 23 1.50 18.31 -6.50
C GLY A 23 0.33 17.42 -6.92
N ASP A 24 0.42 16.76 -8.05
CA ASP A 24 -0.59 15.83 -8.56
C ASP A 24 -0.73 14.62 -7.64
N THR A 25 -1.79 13.85 -7.83
CA THR A 25 -1.91 12.54 -7.22
C THR A 25 -2.04 11.49 -8.31
N MET A 26 -1.36 10.36 -8.11
CA MET A 26 -1.46 9.20 -8.98
C MET A 26 -2.21 8.09 -8.25
N TRP A 27 -3.03 7.35 -8.96
CA TRP A 27 -3.65 6.11 -8.49
C TRP A 27 -3.28 4.97 -9.42
N THR A 28 -3.09 3.80 -8.83
CA THR A 28 -2.79 2.56 -9.55
C THR A 28 -3.91 1.57 -9.31
N ASN A 29 -4.38 0.92 -10.39
CA ASN A 29 -5.34 -0.17 -10.34
C ASN A 29 -4.63 -1.48 -9.94
N MET A 30 -4.87 -1.94 -8.72
CA MET A 30 -4.23 -3.15 -8.20
C MET A 30 -4.98 -4.44 -8.57
N VAL A 31 -6.19 -4.34 -9.13
CA VAL A 31 -6.89 -5.46 -9.80
C VAL A 31 -6.15 -5.81 -11.09
N GLU A 32 -5.88 -4.81 -11.93
CA GLU A 32 -5.10 -5.00 -13.16
C GLU A 32 -3.66 -5.47 -12.86
N ALA A 33 -3.04 -4.92 -11.81
CA ALA A 33 -1.73 -5.34 -11.37
C ALA A 33 -1.69 -6.84 -11.03
N TYR A 34 -2.74 -7.37 -10.37
CA TYR A 34 -2.88 -8.81 -10.12
C TYR A 34 -3.20 -9.58 -11.41
N ALA A 35 -4.17 -9.11 -12.18
CA ALA A 35 -4.66 -9.83 -13.36
C ALA A 35 -3.56 -10.12 -14.39
N ARG A 36 -2.59 -9.20 -14.51
CA ARG A 36 -1.49 -9.30 -15.47
C ARG A 36 -0.23 -9.99 -14.93
N LEU A 37 -0.24 -10.45 -13.68
CA LEU A 37 0.86 -11.30 -13.18
C LEU A 37 0.92 -12.61 -13.98
N PRO A 38 2.14 -13.17 -14.20
CA PRO A 38 2.31 -14.51 -14.72
C PRO A 38 1.59 -15.55 -13.85
N GLU A 39 1.06 -16.61 -14.46
CA GLU A 39 0.28 -17.63 -13.74
C GLU A 39 1.09 -18.36 -12.66
N ASP A 40 2.36 -18.64 -12.91
CA ASP A 40 3.25 -19.23 -11.92
C ASP A 40 3.46 -18.34 -10.71
N VAL A 41 3.47 -17.01 -10.88
CA VAL A 41 3.51 -16.04 -9.79
C VAL A 41 2.19 -16.04 -9.03
N LYS A 42 1.04 -16.01 -9.73
CA LYS A 42 -0.29 -16.06 -9.10
C LYS A 42 -0.46 -17.29 -8.22
N VAL A 43 -0.09 -18.46 -8.73
CA VAL A 43 -0.10 -19.72 -7.97
C VAL A 43 0.79 -19.62 -6.73
N LYS A 44 2.00 -19.06 -6.89
CA LYS A 44 2.97 -18.93 -5.80
C LYS A 44 2.50 -18.02 -4.67
N ILE A 45 1.73 -16.97 -4.97
CA ILE A 45 1.31 -15.95 -4.00
C ILE A 45 -0.10 -16.17 -3.45
N ALA A 46 -0.85 -17.15 -3.96
CA ALA A 46 -2.28 -17.32 -3.66
C ALA A 46 -2.59 -17.37 -2.16
N ASP A 47 -1.76 -18.09 -1.39
CA ASP A 47 -1.95 -18.28 0.05
C ASP A 47 -0.94 -17.47 0.90
N LEU A 48 -0.16 -16.59 0.26
CA LEU A 48 0.82 -15.81 0.98
C LEU A 48 0.16 -14.68 1.78
N ARG A 49 0.76 -14.45 2.94
CA ARG A 49 0.42 -13.34 3.83
C ARG A 49 1.61 -12.42 4.00
N ALA A 50 1.34 -11.16 4.24
CA ALA A 50 2.36 -10.14 4.38
C ALA A 50 2.11 -9.27 5.62
N ARG A 51 3.18 -8.88 6.29
CA ARG A 51 3.17 -8.00 7.44
C ARG A 51 3.29 -6.55 6.99
N HIS A 52 2.37 -5.70 7.44
CA HIS A 52 2.33 -4.27 7.18
C HIS A 52 2.60 -3.49 8.46
N SER A 53 3.52 -2.52 8.38
CA SER A 53 3.93 -1.70 9.52
C SER A 53 3.91 -0.22 9.17
N ILE A 54 3.35 0.59 10.07
CA ILE A 54 3.43 2.06 9.96
C ILE A 54 4.89 2.54 10.03
N GLU A 55 5.72 1.82 10.77
CA GLU A 55 7.14 2.13 10.97
C GLU A 55 7.93 2.04 9.65
N ALA A 56 7.53 1.16 8.72
CA ALA A 56 8.22 0.98 7.44
C ALA A 56 8.29 2.29 6.62
N SER A 57 7.26 3.14 6.68
CA SER A 57 7.21 4.37 5.90
C SER A 57 7.46 5.63 6.71
N PHE A 58 7.06 5.66 7.98
CA PHE A 58 7.14 6.88 8.80
C PHE A 58 8.16 6.80 9.93
N GLY A 59 8.65 5.61 10.26
CA GLY A 59 9.53 5.40 11.41
C GLY A 59 10.99 5.75 11.17
N ALA A 60 11.48 5.64 9.94
CA ALA A 60 12.91 5.74 9.64
C ALA A 60 13.57 7.07 10.07
N ALA A 61 12.82 8.18 10.02
CA ALA A 61 13.29 9.51 10.40
C ALA A 61 12.90 9.92 11.83
N MET A 62 12.23 9.03 12.60
CA MET A 62 11.76 9.34 13.94
C MET A 62 12.74 8.92 15.03
N PRO A 63 12.86 9.69 16.14
CA PRO A 63 13.53 9.24 17.36
C PRO A 63 12.95 7.92 17.86
N ILE A 64 13.78 7.09 18.50
CA ILE A 64 13.41 5.72 18.92
C ILE A 64 12.19 5.70 19.83
N GLU A 65 12.09 6.65 20.78
CA GLU A 65 10.96 6.72 21.71
C GLU A 65 9.62 6.96 20.98
N LYS A 66 9.63 7.84 19.96
CA LYS A 66 8.46 8.11 19.14
C LYS A 66 8.09 6.89 18.28
N ARG A 67 9.08 6.15 17.77
CA ARG A 67 8.86 4.92 17.02
C ARG A 67 8.21 3.85 17.89
N LEU A 68 8.70 3.65 19.11
CA LEU A 68 8.13 2.69 20.06
C LEU A 68 6.70 3.05 20.43
N ALA A 69 6.43 4.33 20.71
CA ALA A 69 5.08 4.81 20.99
C ALA A 69 4.13 4.61 19.79
N LEU A 70 4.61 4.87 18.57
CA LEU A 70 3.85 4.66 17.34
C LEU A 70 3.51 3.18 17.12
N LYS A 71 4.48 2.30 17.37
CA LYS A 71 4.30 0.84 17.23
C LYS A 71 3.37 0.27 18.31
N ALA A 72 3.40 0.81 19.53
CA ALA A 72 2.45 0.45 20.57
C ALA A 72 1.02 0.89 20.25
N MET A 73 0.86 2.06 19.64
CA MET A 73 -0.45 2.59 19.21
C MET A 73 -0.99 1.85 17.97
N TYR A 74 -0.11 1.44 17.05
CA TYR A 74 -0.45 0.76 15.81
C TYR A 74 0.44 -0.49 15.65
N PRO A 75 0.08 -1.61 16.30
CA PRO A 75 0.75 -2.89 16.08
C PRO A 75 0.71 -3.27 14.60
N ASP A 76 1.73 -3.98 14.15
CA ASP A 76 1.79 -4.45 12.78
C ASP A 76 0.59 -5.33 12.44
N ALA A 77 -0.02 -5.08 11.29
CA ALA A 77 -1.14 -5.88 10.78
C ALA A 77 -0.65 -6.92 9.76
N GLU A 78 -1.36 -8.04 9.68
CA GLU A 78 -1.11 -9.07 8.71
C GLU A 78 -2.27 -9.18 7.73
N HIS A 79 -1.97 -9.13 6.43
CA HIS A 79 -2.95 -9.19 5.36
C HIS A 79 -2.60 -10.27 4.33
N PRO A 80 -3.57 -10.81 3.58
CA PRO A 80 -3.28 -11.62 2.42
C PRO A 80 -2.53 -10.79 1.37
N VAL A 81 -1.59 -11.40 0.66
CA VAL A 81 -0.92 -10.79 -0.50
C VAL A 81 -1.90 -10.59 -1.65
N VAL A 82 -2.83 -11.53 -1.81
CA VAL A 82 -3.95 -11.48 -2.76
C VAL A 82 -5.24 -11.34 -1.98
N ARG A 83 -5.80 -10.14 -1.99
CA ARG A 83 -7.08 -9.84 -1.35
C ARG A 83 -8.23 -10.08 -2.33
N THR A 84 -9.38 -10.55 -1.83
CA THR A 84 -10.64 -10.53 -2.59
C THR A 84 -11.37 -9.22 -2.30
N HIS A 85 -11.80 -8.53 -3.35
CA HIS A 85 -12.62 -7.33 -3.19
C HIS A 85 -14.02 -7.73 -2.72
N PRO A 86 -14.52 -7.20 -1.58
CA PRO A 86 -15.73 -7.73 -0.94
C PRO A 86 -17.02 -7.53 -1.74
N GLU A 87 -17.04 -6.57 -2.66
CA GLU A 87 -18.23 -6.28 -3.46
C GLU A 87 -18.16 -6.81 -4.88
N THR A 88 -16.98 -6.73 -5.51
CA THR A 88 -16.84 -7.18 -6.90
C THR A 88 -16.36 -8.62 -7.04
N GLY A 89 -15.78 -9.20 -5.97
CA GLY A 89 -15.18 -10.53 -6.00
C GLY A 89 -13.83 -10.61 -6.72
N GLU A 90 -13.35 -9.49 -7.27
CA GLU A 90 -12.09 -9.45 -8.01
C GLU A 90 -10.90 -9.66 -7.08
N LYS A 91 -9.85 -10.28 -7.60
CA LYS A 91 -8.58 -10.43 -6.89
C LYS A 91 -7.73 -9.19 -7.04
N VAL A 92 -7.14 -8.77 -5.93
CA VAL A 92 -6.38 -7.52 -5.82
C VAL A 92 -5.00 -7.84 -5.25
N LEU A 93 -3.95 -7.34 -5.87
CA LEU A 93 -2.60 -7.40 -5.31
C LEU A 93 -2.47 -6.40 -4.15
N PHE A 94 -2.38 -6.93 -2.92
CA PHE A 94 -2.49 -6.12 -1.69
C PHE A 94 -1.17 -5.99 -0.93
N VAL A 95 -0.13 -5.57 -1.64
CA VAL A 95 1.20 -5.22 -1.09
C VAL A 95 1.59 -3.80 -1.49
N ASN A 96 2.32 -3.10 -0.64
CA ASN A 96 2.72 -1.71 -0.87
C ASN A 96 3.94 -1.32 -0.02
N ALA A 97 4.31 -0.03 0.00
CA ALA A 97 5.47 0.48 0.74
C ALA A 97 5.39 0.30 2.28
N PHE A 98 4.23 -0.06 2.84
CA PHE A 98 4.10 -0.42 4.26
C PHE A 98 4.34 -1.92 4.52
N THR A 99 4.48 -2.72 3.48
CA THR A 99 4.74 -4.16 3.59
C THR A 99 6.21 -4.39 3.93
N THR A 100 6.48 -5.06 5.03
CA THR A 100 7.84 -5.30 5.51
C THR A 100 8.40 -6.64 5.05
N HIS A 101 7.58 -7.70 5.10
CA HIS A 101 7.98 -9.06 4.69
C HIS A 101 6.76 -9.96 4.47
N LEU A 102 6.99 -11.07 3.80
CA LEU A 102 6.03 -12.16 3.68
C LEU A 102 6.08 -13.00 4.96
N SER A 103 4.96 -13.14 5.67
CA SER A 103 4.95 -13.75 7.01
C SER A 103 4.92 -15.28 7.00
N ASN A 104 4.48 -15.88 5.90
CA ASN A 104 4.36 -17.34 5.75
C ASN A 104 5.11 -17.92 4.53
N TYR A 105 6.04 -17.17 3.96
CA TYR A 105 6.91 -17.67 2.90
C TYR A 105 8.16 -18.30 3.54
N HIS A 106 8.10 -19.61 3.72
CA HIS A 106 9.17 -20.38 4.34
C HIS A 106 9.76 -21.36 3.34
N THR A 107 11.08 -21.34 3.20
CA THR A 107 11.80 -22.42 2.54
C THR A 107 12.46 -23.29 3.62
N PRO A 108 12.41 -24.64 3.50
CA PRO A 108 12.95 -25.55 4.52
C PRO A 108 14.41 -25.28 4.91
N GLU A 109 15.14 -24.64 4.01
CA GLU A 109 16.60 -24.48 4.10
C GLU A 109 17.05 -23.22 4.85
N ARG A 110 16.16 -22.24 5.11
CA ARG A 110 16.56 -20.91 5.61
C ARG A 110 15.69 -20.30 6.69
N VAL A 111 14.85 -21.08 7.35
CA VAL A 111 14.11 -20.58 8.52
C VAL A 111 15.07 -20.56 9.72
N ARG A 112 15.41 -19.36 10.19
CA ARG A 112 16.19 -19.15 11.39
C ARG A 112 15.43 -18.26 12.35
N PHE A 113 15.24 -18.69 13.58
CA PHE A 113 14.52 -17.93 14.62
C PHE A 113 13.10 -17.47 14.22
N GLY A 114 12.39 -18.28 13.43
CA GLY A 114 11.04 -17.92 12.95
C GLY A 114 10.98 -16.83 11.87
N GLN A 115 12.13 -16.42 11.34
CA GLN A 115 12.23 -15.48 10.23
C GLN A 115 12.79 -16.17 9.00
N ASP A 116 12.12 -15.95 7.86
CA ASP A 116 12.65 -16.41 6.58
C ASP A 116 13.73 -15.43 6.09
N ALA A 117 14.99 -15.86 6.19
CA ALA A 117 16.13 -15.14 5.66
C ALA A 117 16.36 -15.43 4.15
N ASN A 118 15.37 -16.00 3.44
CA ASN A 118 15.50 -16.31 2.03
C ASN A 118 15.53 -15.05 1.18
N PRO A 119 16.62 -14.78 0.41
CA PRO A 119 16.65 -13.66 -0.54
C PRO A 119 15.49 -13.68 -1.53
N GLY A 120 15.00 -14.86 -1.93
CA GLY A 120 13.87 -15.01 -2.83
C GLY A 120 12.56 -14.44 -2.30
N ALA A 121 12.33 -14.45 -0.97
CA ALA A 121 11.16 -13.81 -0.35
C ALA A 121 11.19 -12.29 -0.56
N SER A 122 12.35 -11.67 -0.32
CA SER A 122 12.54 -10.23 -0.50
C SER A 122 12.49 -9.82 -1.97
N GLU A 123 12.99 -10.65 -2.87
CA GLU A 123 12.94 -10.42 -4.31
C GLU A 123 11.51 -10.51 -4.83
N LEU A 124 10.76 -11.53 -4.42
CA LEU A 124 9.35 -11.69 -4.75
C LEU A 124 8.55 -10.48 -4.25
N LEU A 125 8.72 -10.08 -2.99
CA LEU A 125 8.00 -8.94 -2.44
C LEU A 125 8.32 -7.64 -3.20
N ARG A 126 9.59 -7.39 -3.53
CA ARG A 126 9.98 -6.22 -4.34
C ARG A 126 9.35 -6.24 -5.73
N TYR A 127 9.34 -7.40 -6.38
CA TYR A 127 8.67 -7.59 -7.67
C TYR A 127 7.18 -7.27 -7.57
N LEU A 128 6.49 -7.79 -6.55
CA LEU A 128 5.05 -7.55 -6.36
C LEU A 128 4.75 -6.07 -6.08
N ILE A 129 5.55 -5.41 -5.24
CA ILE A 129 5.40 -3.96 -4.96
C ILE A 129 5.64 -3.14 -6.24
N SER A 130 6.61 -3.53 -7.06
CA SER A 130 6.94 -2.82 -8.30
C SER A 130 5.81 -2.82 -9.33
N GLN A 131 4.84 -3.73 -9.23
CA GLN A 131 3.67 -3.74 -10.12
C GLN A 131 2.83 -2.47 -10.00
N ALA A 132 2.88 -1.80 -8.83
CA ALA A 132 2.21 -0.51 -8.65
C ALA A 132 2.86 0.64 -9.47
N TYR A 133 4.06 0.46 -9.97
CA TYR A 133 4.80 1.49 -10.71
C TYR A 133 4.63 1.40 -12.24
N ILE A 134 3.89 0.41 -12.72
CA ILE A 134 3.62 0.22 -14.16
C ILE A 134 2.64 1.31 -14.64
N PRO A 135 3.04 2.18 -15.58
CA PRO A 135 2.23 3.33 -16.00
C PRO A 135 0.88 2.95 -16.59
N GLU A 136 0.78 1.79 -17.23
CA GLU A 136 -0.44 1.28 -17.88
C GLU A 136 -1.58 1.00 -16.88
N TYR A 137 -1.26 0.88 -15.58
CA TYR A 137 -2.25 0.69 -14.53
C TYR A 137 -2.58 1.98 -13.79
N GLN A 138 -1.97 3.10 -14.19
CA GLN A 138 -2.01 4.35 -13.45
C GLN A 138 -2.87 5.39 -14.11
N VAL A 139 -3.45 6.24 -13.27
CA VAL A 139 -4.05 7.51 -13.64
C VAL A 139 -3.42 8.63 -12.83
N ARG A 140 -3.09 9.75 -13.48
CA ARG A 140 -2.55 10.95 -12.87
C ARG A 140 -3.60 12.06 -12.89
N TRP A 141 -3.85 12.65 -11.71
CA TRP A 141 -4.83 13.72 -11.52
C TRP A 141 -4.15 15.02 -11.15
N ARG A 142 -4.40 16.05 -11.93
CA ARG A 142 -3.98 17.42 -11.64
C ARG A 142 -5.05 18.12 -10.83
N TRP A 143 -4.68 18.61 -9.67
CA TRP A 143 -5.59 19.29 -8.76
C TRP A 143 -5.90 20.71 -9.18
N LYS A 144 -7.12 21.13 -8.87
CA LYS A 144 -7.54 22.53 -8.83
C LYS A 144 -8.12 22.81 -7.44
N PRO A 145 -8.11 24.08 -6.94
CA PRO A 145 -8.78 24.41 -5.70
C PRO A 145 -10.24 23.95 -5.71
N ASN A 146 -10.67 23.35 -4.61
CA ASN A 146 -11.99 22.73 -4.42
C ASN A 146 -12.26 21.45 -5.23
N SER A 147 -11.30 20.93 -5.99
CA SER A 147 -11.44 19.57 -6.53
C SER A 147 -11.57 18.56 -5.41
N ILE A 148 -12.44 17.55 -5.59
CA ILE A 148 -12.62 16.44 -4.69
C ILE A 148 -12.36 15.15 -5.48
N ALA A 149 -11.57 14.26 -4.91
CA ALA A 149 -11.39 12.90 -5.40
C ALA A 149 -11.88 11.91 -4.35
N ILE A 150 -12.56 10.86 -4.80
CA ILE A 150 -13.02 9.75 -3.98
C ILE A 150 -12.52 8.48 -4.64
N TRP A 151 -11.93 7.59 -3.86
CA TRP A 151 -11.41 6.32 -4.39
C TRP A 151 -11.57 5.18 -3.40
N ASP A 152 -11.57 3.97 -3.94
CA ASP A 152 -11.58 2.74 -3.19
C ASP A 152 -10.13 2.30 -2.86
N ASN A 153 -9.80 2.28 -1.56
CA ASN A 153 -8.49 1.80 -1.10
C ASN A 153 -8.37 0.27 -1.13
N ARG A 154 -9.48 -0.44 -1.34
CA ARG A 154 -9.48 -1.90 -1.37
C ARG A 154 -8.88 -2.42 -2.67
N SER A 155 -8.99 -1.65 -3.75
CA SER A 155 -8.54 -2.00 -5.10
C SER A 155 -7.47 -1.06 -5.68
N THR A 156 -7.13 0.04 -4.99
CA THR A 156 -6.17 1.01 -5.51
C THR A 156 -5.05 1.34 -4.53
N GLN A 157 -3.91 1.74 -5.07
CA GLN A 157 -2.87 2.47 -4.35
C GLN A 157 -2.78 3.89 -4.88
N HIS A 158 -2.25 4.80 -4.08
CA HIS A 158 -2.07 6.19 -4.49
C HIS A 158 -0.74 6.75 -4.01
N TYR A 159 -0.26 7.72 -4.76
CA TYR A 159 0.99 8.43 -4.52
C TYR A 159 0.80 9.94 -4.73
N ALA A 160 1.18 10.73 -3.75
CA ALA A 160 1.25 12.19 -3.88
C ALA A 160 2.58 12.58 -4.50
N VAL A 161 2.56 13.17 -5.69
CA VAL A 161 3.78 13.58 -6.38
C VAL A 161 4.37 14.80 -5.69
N MET A 162 5.62 14.67 -5.21
CA MET A 162 6.30 15.68 -4.39
C MET A 162 7.21 16.58 -5.24
N ASP A 163 6.69 17.12 -6.34
CA ASP A 163 7.41 17.93 -7.32
C ASP A 163 7.05 19.43 -7.25
N TYR A 164 6.44 19.89 -6.15
CA TYR A 164 5.95 21.24 -5.98
C TYR A 164 6.69 22.18 -5.00
N PRO A 165 7.62 21.71 -4.14
CA PRO A 165 8.39 22.63 -3.30
C PRO A 165 9.15 23.68 -4.14
N PRO A 166 9.23 24.93 -3.69
CA PRO A 166 8.81 25.45 -2.38
C PRO A 166 7.33 25.91 -2.32
N CYS A 167 6.52 25.63 -3.32
CA CYS A 167 5.13 26.04 -3.33
C CYS A 167 4.30 25.32 -2.25
N HIS A 168 3.26 25.98 -1.78
CA HIS A 168 2.36 25.43 -0.78
C HIS A 168 1.31 24.51 -1.40
N ARG A 169 0.95 23.43 -0.69
CA ARG A 169 -0.12 22.51 -1.05
C ARG A 169 -0.87 22.13 0.22
N LYS A 170 -2.17 22.37 0.26
CA LYS A 170 -3.04 22.05 1.38
C LYS A 170 -4.20 21.17 0.95
N MET A 171 -4.33 20.03 1.60
CA MET A 171 -5.36 19.04 1.33
C MET A 171 -6.12 18.71 2.62
N GLU A 172 -7.43 18.43 2.48
CA GLU A 172 -8.27 17.90 3.55
C GLU A 172 -8.66 16.47 3.20
N ARG A 173 -8.53 15.57 4.16
CA ARG A 173 -8.74 14.13 3.93
C ARG A 173 -9.70 13.54 4.96
N ALA A 174 -10.68 12.78 4.49
CA ALA A 174 -11.51 11.90 5.28
C ALA A 174 -11.33 10.45 4.84
N GLY A 175 -11.12 9.55 5.78
CA GLY A 175 -11.10 8.10 5.53
C GLY A 175 -12.46 7.49 5.83
N ILE A 176 -12.89 6.56 4.99
CA ILE A 176 -14.11 5.79 5.19
C ILE A 176 -13.74 4.51 5.94
N ILE A 177 -14.46 4.19 7.01
CA ILE A 177 -14.23 2.98 7.81
C ILE A 177 -14.30 1.75 6.91
N GLY A 178 -13.37 0.82 7.08
CA GLY A 178 -13.27 -0.39 6.31
C GLY A 178 -13.35 -1.64 7.17
N ASP A 179 -13.31 -2.78 6.50
CA ASP A 179 -13.40 -4.11 7.08
C ASP A 179 -12.03 -4.80 7.11
N LYS A 180 -11.95 -5.90 7.87
CA LYS A 180 -10.79 -6.80 7.83
C LYS A 180 -10.64 -7.37 6.42
N THR A 181 -9.38 -7.58 6.02
CA THR A 181 -9.06 -8.19 4.72
C THR A 181 -9.20 -9.71 4.76
N TYR A 182 -9.59 -10.31 3.66
CA TYR A 182 -9.67 -11.75 3.45
C TYR A 182 -9.31 -12.12 2.00
#